data_a54d6bbfb2b759bb65c3340bc68bbb60
#
_entry.id   a54d6bbfb2b759bb65c3340bc68bbb60
#
_cell.length_a   1.000
_cell.length_b   1.000
_cell.length_c   1.000
_cell.angle_alpha   90.00
_cell.angle_beta   90.00
_cell.angle_gamma   90.00
#
_symmetry.space_group_name_H-M   'P 1'
#
loop_
_entity.id
_entity.type
_entity.pdbx_description
1 polymer ?
#
loop_
_entity_poly.entity_id
_entity_poly.type
_entity_poly.pdbx_seq_one_letter_code
_entity_poly.pdbx_strand_id
1 'polypeptide(L)'
;MAHPALKEVYATLKTRMDKAVEDFRREMAATRTGRANVHMLDTVSVDYYGSQMPLNQVAQIHAPEPQMITVQPFDPSQLGAIEKAIRSADLGLNPMNDGKLIRVPVPALTEERRKEMVKHLHRILEEHRTAVRNIRREGNDAIKKTLKDKKITEDDEKRALDEIQKLTDDEIKKMEEMSKAKEKEVLEFK
;
A
#
# COMPACT_ATOMS: atom_id res chain seq x y z
N MET A 1 13.13 4.26 -30.57
CA MET A 1 14.18 4.60 -29.56
C MET A 1 14.03 6.08 -29.24
N ALA A 2 13.96 6.42 -27.95
CA ALA A 2 13.85 7.82 -27.53
C ALA A 2 15.05 8.64 -27.99
N HIS A 3 14.79 9.90 -28.44
CA HIS A 3 15.85 10.82 -28.83
C HIS A 3 16.82 11.04 -27.64
N PRO A 4 18.16 11.05 -27.85
CA PRO A 4 19.14 11.16 -26.77
C PRO A 4 18.87 12.34 -25.81
N ALA A 5 18.42 13.49 -26.34
CA ALA A 5 18.08 14.69 -25.57
C ALA A 5 16.88 14.50 -24.62
N LEU A 6 16.05 13.46 -24.82
CA LEU A 6 14.89 13.15 -23.98
C LEU A 6 15.13 12.02 -22.98
N LYS A 7 16.30 11.37 -23.04
CA LYS A 7 16.61 10.19 -22.22
C LYS A 7 16.47 10.49 -20.71
N GLU A 8 16.95 11.63 -20.28
CA GLU A 8 16.85 12.05 -18.87
C GLU A 8 15.41 12.37 -18.46
N VAL A 9 14.63 13.01 -19.34
CA VAL A 9 13.21 13.30 -19.11
C VAL A 9 12.43 12.00 -18.92
N TYR A 10 12.63 11.01 -19.80
CA TYR A 10 11.98 9.71 -19.67
C TYR A 10 12.38 8.96 -18.40
N ALA A 11 13.68 8.95 -18.07
CA ALA A 11 14.17 8.28 -16.86
C ALA A 11 13.56 8.89 -15.60
N THR A 12 13.52 10.21 -15.52
CA THR A 12 12.92 10.94 -14.40
C THR A 12 11.42 10.67 -14.29
N LEU A 13 10.68 10.74 -15.39
CA LEU A 13 9.24 10.48 -15.42
C LEU A 13 8.93 9.06 -15.00
N LYS A 14 9.64 8.08 -15.56
CA LYS A 14 9.45 6.67 -15.21
C LYS A 14 9.68 6.44 -13.72
N THR A 15 10.80 6.90 -13.18
CA THR A 15 11.11 6.76 -11.76
C THR A 15 10.03 7.38 -10.87
N ARG A 16 9.50 8.56 -11.23
CA ARG A 16 8.45 9.23 -10.47
C ARG A 16 7.10 8.52 -10.59
N MET A 17 6.76 7.99 -11.75
CA MET A 17 5.54 7.20 -11.96
C MET A 17 5.62 5.85 -11.21
N ASP A 18 6.73 5.14 -11.32
CA ASP A 18 6.97 3.89 -10.58
C ASP A 18 6.85 4.12 -9.06
N LYS A 19 7.39 5.24 -8.55
CA LYS A 19 7.24 5.62 -7.14
C LYS A 19 5.78 5.90 -6.76
N ALA A 20 5.03 6.61 -7.60
CA ALA A 20 3.62 6.89 -7.34
C ALA A 20 2.77 5.60 -7.29
N VAL A 21 3.06 4.63 -8.15
CA VAL A 21 2.42 3.30 -8.14
C VAL A 21 2.81 2.51 -6.89
N GLU A 22 4.06 2.58 -6.47
CA GLU A 22 4.52 1.88 -5.26
C GLU A 22 3.92 2.49 -3.98
N ASP A 23 3.81 3.83 -3.92
CA ASP A 23 3.12 4.52 -2.81
C ASP A 23 1.64 4.13 -2.78
N PHE A 24 0.96 4.07 -3.94
CA PHE A 24 -0.40 3.56 -4.07
C PHE A 24 -0.53 2.11 -3.58
N ARG A 25 0.37 1.21 -3.99
CA ARG A 25 0.39 -0.19 -3.56
C ARG A 25 0.50 -0.30 -2.04
N ARG A 26 1.36 0.51 -1.44
CA ARG A 26 1.58 0.55 0.01
C ARG A 26 0.33 1.01 0.76
N GLU A 27 -0.33 2.04 0.26
CA GLU A 27 -1.56 2.56 0.84
C GLU A 27 -2.73 1.57 0.70
N MET A 28 -2.85 0.90 -0.45
CA MET A 28 -3.81 -0.19 -0.65
C MET A 28 -3.55 -1.36 0.30
N ALA A 29 -2.30 -1.74 0.53
CA ALA A 29 -1.94 -2.81 1.45
C ALA A 29 -2.26 -2.46 2.91
N ALA A 30 -2.08 -1.19 3.30
CA ALA A 30 -2.40 -0.70 4.65
C ALA A 30 -3.93 -0.62 4.91
N THR A 31 -4.74 -0.60 3.86
CA THR A 31 -6.20 -0.53 4.01
C THR A 31 -6.76 -1.84 4.58
N ARG A 32 -7.41 -1.76 5.75
CA ARG A 32 -7.99 -2.91 6.46
C ARG A 32 -9.20 -3.44 5.70
N THR A 33 -9.15 -4.70 5.27
CA THR A 33 -10.24 -5.37 4.53
C THR A 33 -11.15 -6.22 5.42
N GLY A 34 -10.94 -6.19 6.74
CA GLY A 34 -11.60 -7.11 7.68
C GLY A 34 -10.99 -8.51 7.69
N ARG A 35 -9.99 -8.74 6.86
CA ARG A 35 -9.23 -9.99 6.84
C ARG A 35 -8.03 -9.90 7.78
N ALA A 36 -7.81 -10.95 8.55
CA ALA A 36 -6.63 -11.07 9.39
C ALA A 36 -5.35 -10.98 8.56
N ASN A 37 -4.49 -10.04 8.91
CA ASN A 37 -3.18 -9.85 8.30
C ASN A 37 -2.15 -9.63 9.40
N VAL A 38 -1.02 -10.31 9.31
CA VAL A 38 0.08 -10.17 10.27
C VAL A 38 0.55 -8.73 10.45
N HIS A 39 0.50 -7.92 9.39
CA HIS A 39 0.85 -6.49 9.41
C HIS A 39 -0.08 -5.62 10.25
N MET A 40 -1.23 -6.13 10.68
CA MET A 40 -2.11 -5.39 11.62
C MET A 40 -1.46 -5.17 12.98
N LEU A 41 -0.46 -5.97 13.32
CA LEU A 41 0.26 -5.92 14.59
C LEU A 41 1.66 -5.28 14.49
N ASP A 42 2.06 -4.75 13.32
CA ASP A 42 3.39 -4.14 13.11
C ASP A 42 3.66 -2.91 13.98
N THR A 43 2.59 -2.22 14.41
CA THR A 43 2.69 -1.05 15.29
C THR A 43 2.76 -1.40 16.78
N VAL A 44 2.62 -2.68 17.13
CA VAL A 44 2.60 -3.12 18.53
C VAL A 44 4.03 -3.22 19.04
N SER A 45 4.31 -2.49 20.12
CA SER A 45 5.56 -2.59 20.88
C SER A 45 5.30 -3.28 22.21
N VAL A 46 6.15 -4.21 22.58
CA VAL A 46 6.08 -5.00 23.80
C VAL A 46 7.20 -4.59 24.75
N ASP A 47 6.89 -4.43 26.02
CA ASP A 47 7.92 -4.31 27.07
C ASP A 47 8.53 -5.69 27.31
N TYR A 48 9.71 -5.90 26.74
CA TYR A 48 10.47 -7.14 26.84
C TYR A 48 11.64 -6.92 27.79
N TYR A 49 11.48 -7.37 29.05
CA TYR A 49 12.46 -7.19 30.11
C TYR A 49 12.95 -5.74 30.29
N GLY A 50 12.04 -4.76 30.27
CA GLY A 50 12.33 -3.34 30.43
C GLY A 50 12.76 -2.61 29.14
N SER A 51 12.77 -3.28 28.00
CA SER A 51 13.08 -2.70 26.70
C SER A 51 11.86 -2.76 25.77
N GLN A 52 11.53 -1.66 25.10
CA GLN A 52 10.46 -1.65 24.11
C GLN A 52 10.94 -2.31 22.82
N MET A 53 10.33 -3.42 22.46
CA MET A 53 10.65 -4.18 21.24
C MET A 53 9.43 -4.35 20.35
N PRO A 54 9.58 -4.29 19.02
CA PRO A 54 8.50 -4.63 18.09
C PRO A 54 8.03 -6.07 18.31
N LEU A 55 6.72 -6.31 18.22
CA LEU A 55 6.10 -7.60 18.45
C LEU A 55 6.69 -8.73 17.57
N ASN A 56 7.03 -8.41 16.32
CA ASN A 56 7.61 -9.37 15.36
C ASN A 56 9.05 -9.83 15.74
N GLN A 57 9.70 -9.16 16.67
CA GLN A 57 11.02 -9.56 17.19
C GLN A 57 10.93 -10.47 18.43
N VAL A 58 9.79 -10.50 19.10
CA VAL A 58 9.59 -11.27 20.35
C VAL A 58 8.59 -12.41 20.19
N ALA A 59 7.89 -12.48 19.06
CA ALA A 59 6.90 -13.51 18.79
C ALA A 59 6.79 -13.84 17.30
N GLN A 60 6.36 -15.06 17.02
CA GLN A 60 5.96 -15.47 15.66
C GLN A 60 4.48 -15.16 15.45
N ILE A 61 4.17 -14.46 14.35
CA ILE A 61 2.82 -14.01 14.03
C ILE A 61 2.34 -14.73 12.78
N HIS A 62 1.17 -15.36 12.87
CA HIS A 62 0.52 -16.07 11.76
C HIS A 62 -0.94 -15.64 11.63
N ALA A 63 -1.49 -15.74 10.44
CA ALA A 63 -2.91 -15.62 10.16
C ALA A 63 -3.41 -16.95 9.54
N PRO A 64 -3.67 -18.00 10.38
CA PRO A 64 -4.08 -19.31 9.90
C PRO A 64 -5.47 -19.29 9.30
N GLU A 65 -6.32 -18.39 9.72
CA GLU A 65 -7.70 -18.22 9.28
C GLU A 65 -7.96 -16.76 8.89
N PRO A 66 -8.94 -16.51 8.01
CA PRO A 66 -9.24 -15.16 7.55
C PRO A 66 -9.64 -14.17 8.63
N GLN A 67 -10.11 -14.64 9.79
CA GLN A 67 -10.55 -13.81 10.93
C GLN A 67 -9.75 -14.08 12.20
N MET A 68 -8.60 -14.73 12.11
CA MET A 68 -7.80 -15.07 13.27
C MET A 68 -6.31 -14.79 13.04
N ILE A 69 -5.72 -14.02 13.93
CA ILE A 69 -4.27 -13.90 14.05
C ILE A 69 -3.83 -14.72 15.27
N THR A 70 -2.77 -15.48 15.13
CA THR A 70 -2.12 -16.18 16.23
C THR A 70 -0.75 -15.59 16.46
N VAL A 71 -0.44 -15.32 17.72
CA VAL A 71 0.85 -14.78 18.16
C VAL A 71 1.47 -15.77 19.12
N GLN A 72 2.58 -16.38 18.71
CA GLN A 72 3.32 -17.35 19.51
C GLN A 72 4.61 -16.71 20.02
N PRO A 73 4.71 -16.39 21.33
CA PRO A 73 5.93 -15.85 21.90
C PRO A 73 7.11 -16.81 21.74
N PHE A 74 8.29 -16.27 21.53
CA PHE A 74 9.53 -17.06 21.61
C PHE A 74 9.84 -17.45 23.07
N ASP A 75 9.46 -16.61 24.02
CA ASP A 75 9.53 -16.87 25.44
C ASP A 75 8.10 -16.94 26.04
N PRO A 76 7.67 -18.12 26.52
CA PRO A 76 6.35 -18.30 27.10
C PRO A 76 6.06 -17.41 28.33
N SER A 77 7.09 -16.97 29.05
CA SER A 77 6.94 -16.07 30.21
C SER A 77 6.41 -14.68 29.81
N GLN A 78 6.55 -14.29 28.53
CA GLN A 78 6.14 -13.00 27.99
C GLN A 78 4.70 -12.97 27.44
N LEU A 79 3.96 -14.07 27.53
CA LEU A 79 2.55 -14.16 27.07
C LEU A 79 1.70 -13.01 27.61
N GLY A 80 1.78 -12.74 28.91
CA GLY A 80 0.99 -11.67 29.56
C GLY A 80 1.40 -10.26 29.11
N ALA A 81 2.69 -10.02 28.91
CA ALA A 81 3.20 -8.73 28.42
C ALA A 81 2.75 -8.47 26.98
N ILE A 82 2.82 -9.48 26.12
CA ILE A 82 2.38 -9.40 24.72
C ILE A 82 0.87 -9.20 24.64
N GLU A 83 0.07 -9.95 25.41
CA GLU A 83 -1.39 -9.76 25.47
C GLU A 83 -1.75 -8.34 25.86
N LYS A 84 -1.13 -7.82 26.92
CA LYS A 84 -1.31 -6.44 27.39
C LYS A 84 -0.93 -5.41 26.33
N ALA A 85 0.20 -5.61 25.64
CA ALA A 85 0.66 -4.72 24.59
C ALA A 85 -0.32 -4.66 23.41
N ILE A 86 -0.84 -5.79 22.94
CA ILE A 86 -1.85 -5.85 21.87
C ILE A 86 -3.15 -5.15 22.30
N ARG A 87 -3.59 -5.36 23.56
CA ARG A 87 -4.80 -4.72 24.09
C ARG A 87 -4.64 -3.20 24.23
N SER A 88 -3.45 -2.74 24.61
CA SER A 88 -3.14 -1.31 24.79
C SER A 88 -2.87 -0.55 23.51
N ALA A 89 -2.66 -1.25 22.39
CA ALA A 89 -2.33 -0.64 21.09
C ALA A 89 -3.54 0.03 20.39
N ASP A 90 -4.73 0.03 21.03
CA ASP A 90 -5.98 0.64 20.51
C ASP A 90 -6.34 0.23 19.07
N LEU A 91 -6.03 -1.02 18.73
CA LEU A 91 -6.31 -1.61 17.41
C LEU A 91 -7.77 -2.12 17.29
N GLY A 92 -8.56 -2.01 18.36
CA GLY A 92 -9.90 -2.59 18.42
C GLY A 92 -9.90 -4.13 18.38
N LEU A 93 -8.80 -4.75 18.77
CA LEU A 93 -8.62 -6.20 18.81
C LEU A 93 -8.67 -6.69 20.25
N ASN A 94 -9.30 -7.86 20.46
CA ASN A 94 -9.42 -8.49 21.77
C ASN A 94 -8.55 -9.75 21.81
N PRO A 95 -7.30 -9.67 22.28
CA PRO A 95 -6.44 -10.84 22.38
C PRO A 95 -6.95 -11.78 23.48
N MET A 96 -6.88 -13.09 23.20
CA MET A 96 -7.20 -14.16 24.14
C MET A 96 -5.98 -15.07 24.28
N ASN A 97 -5.57 -15.32 25.53
CA ASN A 97 -4.43 -16.16 25.88
C ASN A 97 -4.93 -17.58 26.22
N ASP A 98 -4.38 -18.59 25.55
CA ASP A 98 -4.68 -20.01 25.81
C ASP A 98 -3.56 -20.74 26.59
N GLY A 99 -2.60 -19.98 27.14
CA GLY A 99 -1.46 -20.52 27.92
C GLY A 99 -0.24 -20.94 27.08
N LYS A 100 -0.37 -20.99 25.74
CA LYS A 100 0.73 -21.33 24.81
C LYS A 100 0.91 -20.27 23.72
N LEU A 101 -0.20 -19.70 23.26
CA LEU A 101 -0.21 -18.66 22.22
C LEU A 101 -1.36 -17.68 22.50
N ILE A 102 -1.31 -16.53 21.85
CA ILE A 102 -2.35 -15.53 21.92
C ILE A 102 -3.15 -15.59 20.63
N ARG A 103 -4.46 -15.75 20.75
CA ARG A 103 -5.43 -15.71 19.65
C ARG A 103 -6.02 -14.31 19.58
N VAL A 104 -5.94 -13.69 18.43
CA VAL A 104 -6.45 -12.35 18.19
C VAL A 104 -7.55 -12.45 17.11
N PRO A 105 -8.83 -12.54 17.53
CA PRO A 105 -9.93 -12.54 16.57
C PRO A 105 -10.05 -11.18 15.92
N VAL A 106 -10.16 -11.17 14.58
CA VAL A 106 -10.40 -9.98 13.77
C VAL A 106 -11.89 -9.93 13.44
N PRO A 107 -12.65 -8.94 13.97
CA PRO A 107 -14.08 -8.85 13.69
C PRO A 107 -14.35 -8.63 12.21
N ALA A 108 -15.39 -9.31 11.69
CA ALA A 108 -15.84 -9.07 10.32
C ALA A 108 -16.37 -7.63 10.18
N LEU A 109 -16.16 -7.03 9.01
CA LEU A 109 -16.71 -5.72 8.70
C LEU A 109 -18.22 -5.81 8.49
N THR A 110 -18.99 -4.86 9.03
CA THR A 110 -20.41 -4.69 8.70
C THR A 110 -20.57 -4.27 7.23
N GLU A 111 -21.77 -4.43 6.66
CA GLU A 111 -22.03 -4.00 5.28
C GLU A 111 -21.79 -2.50 5.08
N GLU A 112 -22.22 -1.69 6.05
CA GLU A 112 -21.98 -0.23 6.01
C GLU A 112 -20.47 0.05 5.97
N ARG A 113 -19.71 -0.62 6.82
CA ARG A 113 -18.27 -0.42 6.89
C ARG A 113 -17.53 -0.88 5.63
N ARG A 114 -18.01 -1.94 4.99
CA ARG A 114 -17.50 -2.37 3.67
C ARG A 114 -17.74 -1.30 2.59
N LYS A 115 -18.95 -0.72 2.54
CA LYS A 115 -19.28 0.35 1.60
C LYS A 115 -18.45 1.60 1.82
N GLU A 116 -18.20 1.99 3.06
CA GLU A 116 -17.28 3.08 3.39
C GLU A 116 -15.86 2.78 2.94
N MET A 117 -15.41 1.55 3.14
CA MET A 117 -14.07 1.11 2.73
C MET A 117 -13.91 1.17 1.21
N VAL A 118 -14.90 0.73 0.44
CA VAL A 118 -14.89 0.83 -1.04
C VAL A 118 -14.81 2.29 -1.47
N LYS A 119 -15.58 3.20 -0.84
CA LYS A 119 -15.48 4.64 -1.13
C LYS A 119 -14.08 5.18 -0.83
N HIS A 120 -13.48 4.72 0.26
CA HIS A 120 -12.11 5.10 0.62
C HIS A 120 -11.09 4.60 -0.42
N LEU A 121 -11.19 3.34 -0.87
CA LEU A 121 -10.34 2.79 -1.94
C LEU A 121 -10.45 3.61 -3.23
N HIS A 122 -11.65 3.99 -3.64
CA HIS A 122 -11.87 4.82 -4.82
C HIS A 122 -11.24 6.22 -4.66
N ARG A 123 -11.31 6.82 -3.47
CA ARG A 123 -10.66 8.11 -3.20
C ARG A 123 -9.15 8.01 -3.34
N ILE A 124 -8.53 7.00 -2.74
CA ILE A 124 -7.09 6.75 -2.86
C ILE A 124 -6.69 6.59 -4.34
N LEU A 125 -7.47 5.81 -5.10
CA LEU A 125 -7.22 5.63 -6.53
C LEU A 125 -7.23 6.96 -7.29
N GLU A 126 -8.23 7.83 -7.06
CA GLU A 126 -8.32 9.13 -7.75
C GLU A 126 -7.20 10.10 -7.35
N GLU A 127 -6.78 10.09 -6.09
CA GLU A 127 -5.64 10.89 -5.62
C GLU A 127 -4.36 10.49 -6.36
N HIS A 128 -4.07 9.19 -6.46
CA HIS A 128 -2.88 8.69 -7.16
C HIS A 128 -2.97 8.83 -8.69
N ARG A 129 -4.15 8.67 -9.30
CA ARG A 129 -4.39 8.99 -10.71
C ARG A 129 -4.05 10.44 -11.01
N THR A 130 -4.48 11.35 -10.13
CA THR A 130 -4.19 12.78 -10.27
C THR A 130 -2.69 13.05 -10.16
N ALA A 131 -1.99 12.39 -9.24
CA ALA A 131 -0.53 12.49 -9.11
C ALA A 131 0.18 12.03 -10.39
N VAL A 132 -0.18 10.88 -10.96
CA VAL A 132 0.40 10.37 -12.22
C VAL A 132 0.10 11.30 -13.41
N ARG A 133 -1.12 11.86 -13.49
CA ARG A 133 -1.48 12.85 -14.51
C ARG A 133 -0.67 14.15 -14.37
N ASN A 134 -0.37 14.58 -13.16
CA ASN A 134 0.48 15.76 -12.93
C ASN A 134 1.93 15.49 -13.36
N ILE A 135 2.48 14.31 -13.04
CA ILE A 135 3.82 13.90 -13.51
C ILE A 135 3.85 13.91 -15.05
N ARG A 136 2.81 13.41 -15.73
CA ARG A 136 2.72 13.49 -17.19
C ARG A 136 2.74 14.94 -17.69
N ARG A 137 1.96 15.84 -17.07
CA ARG A 137 1.93 17.25 -17.48
C ARG A 137 3.30 17.90 -17.40
N GLU A 138 4.00 17.68 -16.29
CA GLU A 138 5.37 18.17 -16.12
C GLU A 138 6.33 17.60 -17.19
N GLY A 139 6.16 16.31 -17.54
CA GLY A 139 6.90 15.66 -18.62
C GLY A 139 6.62 16.28 -19.99
N ASN A 140 5.36 16.56 -20.28
CA ASN A 140 4.97 17.25 -21.52
C ASN A 140 5.59 18.64 -21.61
N ASP A 141 5.62 19.38 -20.50
CA ASP A 141 6.23 20.72 -20.45
C ASP A 141 7.75 20.64 -20.64
N ALA A 142 8.41 19.63 -20.07
CA ALA A 142 9.83 19.39 -20.28
C ALA A 142 10.17 19.08 -21.75
N ILE A 143 9.34 18.26 -22.43
CA ILE A 143 9.51 17.95 -23.85
C ILE A 143 9.35 19.21 -24.70
N LYS A 144 8.29 20.01 -24.46
CA LYS A 144 8.03 21.27 -25.17
C LYS A 144 9.18 22.26 -24.99
N LYS A 145 9.77 22.31 -23.78
CA LYS A 145 10.96 23.12 -23.53
C LYS A 145 12.14 22.64 -24.36
N THR A 146 12.37 21.33 -24.45
CA THR A 146 13.45 20.75 -25.25
C THR A 146 13.29 21.05 -26.76
N LEU A 147 12.05 21.10 -27.26
CA LEU A 147 11.74 21.54 -28.62
C LEU A 147 12.05 23.04 -28.81
N LYS A 148 11.61 23.90 -27.88
CA LYS A 148 11.92 25.35 -27.93
C LYS A 148 13.44 25.62 -27.94
N ASP A 149 14.20 24.81 -27.23
CA ASP A 149 15.67 24.84 -27.20
C ASP A 149 16.29 24.27 -28.50
N LYS A 150 15.46 23.88 -29.47
CA LYS A 150 15.87 23.29 -30.77
C LYS A 150 16.74 22.06 -30.66
N LYS A 151 16.57 21.28 -29.58
CA LYS A 151 17.32 20.02 -29.33
C LYS A 151 16.64 18.79 -29.93
N ILE A 152 15.37 18.91 -30.30
CA ILE A 152 14.56 17.88 -30.93
C ILE A 152 13.70 18.49 -32.06
N THR A 153 13.17 17.65 -32.94
CA THR A 153 12.23 18.03 -33.98
C THR A 153 10.78 17.96 -33.51
N GLU A 154 9.85 18.57 -34.26
CA GLU A 154 8.40 18.45 -33.99
C GLU A 154 7.91 17.00 -34.05
N ASP A 155 8.46 16.19 -34.96
CA ASP A 155 8.17 14.76 -35.04
C ASP A 155 8.64 13.99 -33.81
N ASP A 156 9.81 14.36 -33.26
CA ASP A 156 10.31 13.77 -32.00
C ASP A 156 9.45 14.18 -30.81
N GLU A 157 8.99 15.44 -30.76
CA GLU A 157 8.04 15.90 -29.73
C GLU A 157 6.76 15.06 -29.76
N LYS A 158 6.14 14.94 -30.95
CA LYS A 158 4.90 14.19 -31.11
C LYS A 158 5.04 12.74 -30.63
N ARG A 159 6.09 12.06 -31.09
CA ARG A 159 6.37 10.68 -30.63
C ARG A 159 6.57 10.60 -29.13
N ALA A 160 7.31 11.57 -28.56
CA ALA A 160 7.58 11.61 -27.12
C ALA A 160 6.31 11.83 -26.30
N LEU A 161 5.41 12.70 -26.73
CA LEU A 161 4.12 12.93 -26.06
C LEU A 161 3.25 11.67 -26.10
N ASP A 162 3.21 10.96 -27.24
CA ASP A 162 2.47 9.71 -27.40
C ASP A 162 3.04 8.60 -26.48
N GLU A 163 4.38 8.48 -26.39
CA GLU A 163 5.05 7.51 -25.51
C GLU A 163 4.77 7.80 -24.03
N ILE A 164 4.81 9.06 -23.60
CA ILE A 164 4.48 9.45 -22.21
C ILE A 164 3.00 9.22 -21.91
N GLN A 165 2.11 9.50 -22.87
CA GLN A 165 0.68 9.19 -22.72
C GLN A 165 0.47 7.70 -22.50
N LYS A 166 1.09 6.86 -23.33
CA LYS A 166 0.99 5.40 -23.19
C LYS A 166 1.54 4.90 -21.85
N LEU A 167 2.70 5.40 -21.43
CA LEU A 167 3.26 5.07 -20.12
C LEU A 167 2.28 5.44 -18.99
N THR A 168 1.68 6.63 -19.07
CA THR A 168 0.69 7.10 -18.09
C THR A 168 -0.52 6.18 -18.02
N ASP A 169 -1.05 5.78 -19.18
CA ASP A 169 -2.23 4.92 -19.29
C ASP A 169 -1.93 3.51 -18.73
N ASP A 170 -0.74 2.97 -19.01
CA ASP A 170 -0.29 1.69 -18.49
C ASP A 170 -0.18 1.71 -16.95
N GLU A 171 0.38 2.79 -16.37
CA GLU A 171 0.48 2.92 -14.91
C GLU A 171 -0.88 3.12 -14.23
N ILE A 172 -1.78 3.92 -14.83
CA ILE A 172 -3.15 4.07 -14.33
C ILE A 172 -3.89 2.73 -14.38
N LYS A 173 -3.75 1.97 -15.46
CA LYS A 173 -4.36 0.64 -15.59
C LYS A 173 -3.90 -0.32 -14.50
N LYS A 174 -2.60 -0.36 -14.19
CA LYS A 174 -2.06 -1.16 -13.07
C LYS A 174 -2.72 -0.79 -11.74
N MET A 175 -2.86 0.51 -11.44
CA MET A 175 -3.53 0.97 -10.23
C MET A 175 -5.00 0.57 -10.19
N GLU A 176 -5.72 0.67 -11.32
CA GLU A 176 -7.12 0.23 -11.43
C GLU A 176 -7.29 -1.26 -11.17
N GLU A 177 -6.41 -2.09 -11.73
CA GLU A 177 -6.42 -3.55 -11.51
C GLU A 177 -6.18 -3.89 -10.04
N MET A 178 -5.21 -3.23 -9.39
CA MET A 178 -4.96 -3.39 -7.95
C MET A 178 -6.16 -2.93 -7.10
N SER A 179 -6.78 -1.80 -7.45
CA SER A 179 -7.97 -1.29 -6.75
C SER A 179 -9.15 -2.24 -6.87
N LYS A 180 -9.43 -2.75 -8.07
CA LYS A 180 -10.50 -3.74 -8.31
C LYS A 180 -10.27 -5.03 -7.53
N ALA A 181 -9.03 -5.52 -7.50
CA ALA A 181 -8.69 -6.71 -6.73
C ALA A 181 -8.95 -6.49 -5.23
N LYS A 182 -8.58 -5.31 -4.71
CA LYS A 182 -8.78 -4.95 -3.31
C LYS A 182 -10.26 -4.74 -2.96
N GLU A 183 -11.02 -4.11 -3.85
CA GLU A 183 -12.47 -3.95 -3.71
C GLU A 183 -13.19 -5.31 -3.64
N LYS A 184 -12.81 -6.23 -4.53
CA LYS A 184 -13.33 -7.60 -4.53
C LYS A 184 -13.02 -8.30 -3.19
N GLU A 185 -11.80 -8.15 -2.67
CA GLU A 185 -11.40 -8.68 -1.36
C GLU A 185 -12.30 -8.16 -0.23
N VAL A 186 -12.63 -6.85 -0.24
CA VAL A 186 -13.50 -6.23 0.78
C VAL A 186 -14.95 -6.72 0.67
N LEU A 187 -15.48 -6.90 -0.55
CA LEU A 187 -16.90 -7.23 -0.77
C LEU A 187 -17.19 -8.73 -0.67
N GLU A 188 -16.28 -9.59 -1.12
CA GLU A 188 -16.50 -11.05 -1.13
C GLU A 188 -16.19 -11.71 0.22
N PHE A 189 -15.60 -10.99 1.16
CA PHE A 189 -15.31 -11.52 2.47
C PHE A 189 -16.58 -11.57 3.34
N LYS A 190 -17.14 -12.77 3.48
CA LYS A 190 -18.28 -13.09 4.36
C LYS A 190 -17.81 -13.64 5.69
#